data_52ff0f8c89d540ce97923fcf7ce51bad
#
_entry.id   52ff0f8c89d540ce97923fcf7ce51bad
#
_cell.length_a   1.000
_cell.length_b   1.000
_cell.length_c   1.000
_cell.angle_alpha   90.00
_cell.angle_beta   90.00
_cell.angle_gamma   90.00
#
_symmetry.space_group_name_H-M   'P 1'
#
loop_
_entity.id
_entity.type
_entity.pdbx_description
1 polymer ?
#
loop_
_entity_poly.entity_id
_entity_poly.type
_entity_poly.pdbx_seq_one_letter_code
_entity_poly.pdbx_strand_id
1 'polypeptide(L)'
;MKIKFFFIAFTLIFSCGNKVSDLSIPSSRLSISPAATTILDVIVGKFPGVKVFGHNVSNSNIKILIRGGSLSINNQAYAIYDVDGSIQTNFPAYIDPQQVKSISILKSLSATNKYGGIARGGAILIKLKK
;
A
#
# COMPACT_ATOMS: atom_id res chain seq x y z
N MET A 1 15.80 5.94 -64.37
CA MET A 1 16.44 5.50 -63.12
C MET A 1 15.51 5.83 -61.98
N LYS A 2 14.74 4.85 -61.48
CA LYS A 2 13.68 5.03 -60.49
C LYS A 2 14.20 4.58 -59.13
N ILE A 3 14.52 5.55 -58.27
CA ILE A 3 14.90 5.27 -56.89
C ILE A 3 13.63 5.09 -56.05
N LYS A 4 13.31 3.84 -55.71
CA LYS A 4 12.23 3.52 -54.78
C LYS A 4 12.74 3.79 -53.35
N PHE A 5 12.26 4.84 -52.72
CA PHE A 5 12.42 5.06 -51.30
C PHE A 5 11.56 4.06 -50.52
N PHE A 6 12.25 3.11 -49.93
CA PHE A 6 11.63 2.13 -49.02
C PHE A 6 11.63 2.75 -47.62
N PHE A 7 10.54 3.42 -47.28
CA PHE A 7 10.30 3.88 -45.91
C PHE A 7 9.93 2.65 -45.06
N ILE A 8 10.90 2.10 -44.38
CA ILE A 8 10.67 1.13 -43.31
C ILE A 8 10.23 1.91 -42.09
N ALA A 9 8.94 1.93 -41.86
CA ALA A 9 8.36 2.43 -40.62
C ALA A 9 8.71 1.47 -39.49
N PHE A 10 9.78 1.78 -38.78
CA PHE A 10 10.17 1.08 -37.55
C PHE A 10 9.33 1.59 -36.40
N THR A 11 8.13 1.02 -36.24
CA THR A 11 7.27 1.25 -35.07
C THR A 11 7.79 0.42 -33.90
N LEU A 12 8.72 1.01 -33.15
CA LEU A 12 9.10 0.52 -31.83
C LEU A 12 7.91 0.77 -30.86
N ILE A 13 7.08 -0.24 -30.70
CA ILE A 13 6.11 -0.28 -29.61
C ILE A 13 6.88 -0.61 -28.31
N PHE A 14 7.36 0.44 -27.66
CA PHE A 14 7.88 0.32 -26.29
C PHE A 14 6.68 0.26 -25.34
N SER A 15 6.05 -0.91 -25.26
CA SER A 15 5.10 -1.21 -24.20
C SER A 15 5.85 -1.59 -22.94
N CYS A 16 6.38 -0.57 -22.26
CA CYS A 16 6.91 -0.76 -20.91
C CYS A 16 5.74 -0.69 -19.92
N GLY A 17 5.02 -1.78 -19.80
CA GLY A 17 4.03 -1.97 -18.74
C GLY A 17 4.76 -2.11 -17.40
N ASN A 18 5.03 -1.00 -16.72
CA ASN A 18 5.44 -1.03 -15.33
C ASN A 18 4.27 -1.58 -14.51
N LYS A 19 4.29 -2.88 -14.25
CA LYS A 19 3.44 -3.48 -13.22
C LYS A 19 3.93 -2.94 -11.88
N VAL A 20 3.32 -1.85 -11.44
CA VAL A 20 3.45 -1.41 -10.06
C VAL A 20 2.90 -2.54 -9.19
N SER A 21 3.77 -3.17 -8.42
CA SER A 21 3.39 -4.28 -7.55
C SER A 21 2.65 -3.74 -6.33
N ASP A 22 1.37 -3.46 -6.49
CA ASP A 22 0.47 -3.21 -5.37
C ASP A 22 0.20 -4.54 -4.67
N LEU A 23 0.50 -4.59 -3.39
CA LEU A 23 0.22 -5.76 -2.57
C LEU A 23 -1.21 -5.65 -2.04
N SER A 24 -2.16 -6.24 -2.77
CA SER A 24 -3.56 -6.29 -2.36
C SER A 24 -3.98 -7.73 -2.07
N ILE A 25 -4.68 -7.93 -0.95
CA ILE A 25 -5.36 -9.20 -0.65
C ILE A 25 -6.84 -8.99 -0.92
N PRO A 26 -7.41 -9.62 -1.96
CA PRO A 26 -8.84 -9.52 -2.24
C PRO A 26 -9.66 -10.14 -1.09
N SER A 27 -10.87 -9.65 -0.92
CA SER A 27 -11.77 -10.06 0.17
C SER A 27 -12.01 -11.57 0.25
N SER A 28 -11.98 -12.27 -0.89
CA SER A 28 -12.12 -13.72 -0.94
C SER A 28 -10.94 -14.50 -0.33
N ARG A 29 -9.78 -13.84 -0.18
CA ARG A 29 -8.56 -14.43 0.41
C ARG A 29 -8.22 -13.86 1.78
N LEU A 30 -8.94 -12.84 2.23
CA LEU A 30 -8.74 -12.25 3.55
C LEU A 30 -9.45 -13.12 4.59
N SER A 31 -8.85 -14.25 4.94
CA SER A 31 -9.25 -15.03 6.10
C SER A 31 -8.69 -14.34 7.35
N ILE A 32 -9.55 -13.71 8.12
CA ILE A 32 -9.19 -13.11 9.41
C ILE A 32 -9.36 -14.19 10.47
N SER A 33 -8.31 -14.42 11.24
CA SER A 33 -8.40 -15.35 12.38
C SER A 33 -9.42 -14.80 13.39
N PRO A 34 -10.32 -15.63 13.94
CA PRO A 34 -11.20 -15.24 15.03
C PRO A 34 -10.44 -14.76 16.28
N ALA A 35 -9.18 -15.16 16.41
CA ALA A 35 -8.30 -14.75 17.50
C ALA A 35 -7.62 -13.39 17.27
N ALA A 36 -7.78 -12.77 16.09
CA ALA A 36 -7.24 -11.44 15.84
C ALA A 36 -8.04 -10.41 16.65
N THR A 37 -7.41 -9.81 17.63
CA THR A 37 -8.03 -8.81 18.51
C THR A 37 -7.89 -7.40 17.98
N THR A 38 -6.88 -7.15 17.15
CA THR A 38 -6.60 -5.84 16.59
C THR A 38 -6.40 -5.89 15.09
N ILE A 39 -6.69 -4.78 14.41
CA ILE A 39 -6.38 -4.65 12.98
C ILE A 39 -4.86 -4.75 12.70
N LEU A 40 -4.03 -4.43 13.70
CA LEU A 40 -2.59 -4.58 13.63
C LEU A 40 -2.19 -6.05 13.40
N ASP A 41 -2.83 -6.98 14.13
CA ASP A 41 -2.55 -8.41 14.00
C ASP A 41 -2.84 -8.90 12.56
N VAL A 42 -3.90 -8.38 11.97
CA VAL A 42 -4.27 -8.69 10.57
C VAL A 42 -3.22 -8.16 9.60
N ILE A 43 -2.77 -6.92 9.79
CA ILE A 43 -1.78 -6.28 8.90
C ILE A 43 -0.44 -7.00 9.00
N VAL A 44 0.07 -7.22 10.21
CA VAL A 44 1.37 -7.87 10.43
C VAL A 44 1.34 -9.32 9.98
N GLY A 45 0.27 -10.04 10.26
CA GLY A 45 0.15 -11.46 9.91
C GLY A 45 -0.01 -11.72 8.40
N LYS A 46 -0.52 -10.76 7.64
CA LYS A 46 -0.82 -10.93 6.20
C LYS A 46 0.18 -10.27 5.25
N PHE A 47 0.89 -9.25 5.70
CA PHE A 47 1.77 -8.48 4.81
C PHE A 47 3.24 -8.57 5.26
N PRO A 48 4.06 -9.41 4.59
CA PRO A 48 5.49 -9.45 4.86
C PRO A 48 6.16 -8.12 4.48
N GLY A 49 7.11 -7.68 5.30
CA GLY A 49 7.85 -6.43 5.06
C GLY A 49 7.24 -5.19 5.70
N VAL A 50 6.22 -5.34 6.50
CA VAL A 50 5.69 -4.29 7.39
C VAL A 50 6.48 -4.32 8.70
N LYS A 51 6.96 -3.14 9.14
CA LYS A 51 7.57 -2.96 10.45
C LYS A 51 6.69 -2.03 11.30
N VAL A 52 6.46 -2.42 12.54
CA VAL A 52 5.62 -1.69 13.49
C VAL A 52 6.49 -1.03 14.54
N PHE A 53 6.22 0.24 14.83
CA PHE A 53 6.86 1.02 15.87
C PHE A 53 5.80 1.54 16.85
N GLY A 54 6.15 1.64 18.13
CA GLY A 54 5.27 2.21 19.16
C GLY A 54 4.23 1.24 19.73
N HIS A 55 4.40 -0.06 19.54
CA HIS A 55 3.44 -1.09 19.97
C HIS A 55 3.25 -1.20 21.51
N ASN A 56 4.20 -0.72 22.30
CA ASN A 56 4.28 -1.10 23.73
C ASN A 56 3.55 -0.20 24.72
N VAL A 57 3.00 0.96 24.32
CA VAL A 57 2.53 1.95 25.30
C VAL A 57 1.09 2.43 25.08
N SER A 58 0.63 2.49 23.87
CA SER A 58 -0.77 2.88 23.55
C SER A 58 -1.07 2.64 22.09
N ASN A 59 -2.24 2.14 21.78
CA ASN A 59 -2.70 1.90 20.40
C ASN A 59 -2.74 3.18 19.54
N SER A 60 -2.69 4.36 20.15
CA SER A 60 -2.71 5.64 19.44
C SER A 60 -1.37 6.03 18.81
N ASN A 61 -0.25 5.47 19.29
CA ASN A 61 1.10 5.80 18.82
C ASN A 61 1.72 4.78 17.84
N ILE A 62 0.91 3.86 17.35
CA ILE A 62 1.36 2.86 16.39
C ILE A 62 1.69 3.54 15.06
N LYS A 63 2.92 3.33 14.60
CA LYS A 63 3.40 3.78 13.30
C LYS A 63 3.87 2.59 12.49
N ILE A 64 3.47 2.54 11.24
CA ILE A 64 3.80 1.45 10.35
C ILE A 64 4.77 1.94 9.28
N LEU A 65 5.88 1.21 9.11
CA LEU A 65 6.84 1.39 8.03
C LEU A 65 6.70 0.26 7.03
N ILE A 66 6.47 0.61 5.77
CA ILE A 66 6.41 -0.36 4.66
C ILE A 66 7.79 -0.47 4.03
N ARG A 67 8.35 -1.68 4.01
CA ARG A 67 9.68 -1.94 3.45
C ARG A 67 9.71 -1.60 1.95
N GLY A 68 10.74 -0.84 1.53
CA GLY A 68 10.90 -0.40 0.14
C GLY A 68 10.23 0.92 -0.20
N GLY A 69 9.73 1.64 0.79
CA GLY A 69 9.03 2.92 0.60
C GLY A 69 9.89 4.18 0.80
N SER A 70 11.01 4.11 1.50
CA SER A 70 11.85 5.28 1.72
C SER A 70 13.30 4.97 1.38
N LEU A 71 13.88 5.77 0.49
CA LEU A 71 15.30 5.74 0.14
C LEU A 71 16.16 6.54 1.14
N SER A 72 15.55 7.23 2.09
CA SER A 72 16.26 8.05 3.07
C SER A 72 16.27 7.38 4.44
N ILE A 73 17.47 7.09 4.92
CA ILE A 73 17.70 6.53 6.25
C ILE A 73 17.31 7.53 7.35
N ASN A 74 17.38 8.83 7.07
CA ASN A 74 17.15 9.89 8.03
C ASN A 74 15.71 10.43 8.06
N ASN A 75 14.88 10.05 7.10
CA ASN A 75 13.50 10.51 7.02
C ASN A 75 12.57 9.30 6.99
N GLN A 76 12.26 8.75 8.16
CA GLN A 76 11.32 7.64 8.32
C GLN A 76 9.92 8.13 7.98
N ALA A 77 9.55 8.00 6.70
CA ALA A 77 8.19 8.25 6.28
C ALA A 77 7.32 7.05 6.68
N TYR A 78 6.39 7.29 7.59
CA TYR A 78 5.41 6.28 8.00
C TYR A 78 4.26 6.20 7.00
N ALA A 79 3.62 5.04 6.94
CA ALA A 79 2.46 4.82 6.11
C ALA A 79 1.27 5.66 6.59
N ILE A 80 0.49 6.15 5.63
CA ILE A 80 -0.84 6.72 5.89
C ILE A 80 -1.90 5.63 5.79
N TYR A 81 -3.09 5.92 6.31
CA TYR A 81 -4.24 5.01 6.28
C TYR A 81 -5.37 5.64 5.48
N ASP A 82 -5.96 4.86 4.58
CA ASP A 82 -7.17 5.21 3.84
C ASP A 82 -8.28 4.24 4.26
N VAL A 83 -9.22 4.72 5.06
CA VAL A 83 -10.36 3.93 5.54
C VAL A 83 -11.59 4.37 4.76
N ASP A 84 -12.04 3.54 3.83
CA ASP A 84 -13.18 3.81 2.93
C ASP A 84 -13.14 5.19 2.24
N GLY A 85 -11.93 5.67 1.89
CA GLY A 85 -11.73 6.97 1.28
C GLY A 85 -11.40 8.10 2.27
N SER A 86 -11.46 7.85 3.57
CA SER A 86 -11.02 8.80 4.59
C SER A 86 -9.54 8.62 4.90
N ILE A 87 -8.74 9.65 4.58
CA ILE A 87 -7.29 9.62 4.77
C ILE A 87 -6.94 10.08 6.18
N GLN A 88 -6.13 9.29 6.87
CA GLN A 88 -5.64 9.60 8.21
C GLN A 88 -4.18 9.18 8.38
N THR A 89 -3.46 9.92 9.21
CA THR A 89 -2.05 9.66 9.54
C THR A 89 -1.90 8.81 10.79
N ASN A 90 -2.90 8.82 11.65
CA ASN A 90 -2.92 8.03 12.88
C ASN A 90 -3.43 6.61 12.61
N PHE A 91 -2.90 5.66 13.37
CA PHE A 91 -3.32 4.27 13.27
C PHE A 91 -4.81 4.11 13.66
N PRO A 92 -5.64 3.49 12.81
CA PRO A 92 -7.07 3.35 13.06
C PRO A 92 -7.37 2.18 14.02
N ALA A 93 -7.00 2.35 15.29
CA ALA A 93 -7.18 1.33 16.32
C ALA A 93 -8.66 1.02 16.65
N TYR A 94 -9.56 1.91 16.23
CA TYR A 94 -11.02 1.77 16.46
C TYR A 94 -11.70 0.76 15.54
N ILE A 95 -11.00 0.27 14.51
CA ILE A 95 -11.59 -0.66 13.54
C ILE A 95 -11.56 -2.08 14.11
N ASP A 96 -12.72 -2.70 14.16
CA ASP A 96 -12.86 -4.12 14.46
C ASP A 96 -12.32 -4.95 13.28
N PRO A 97 -11.35 -5.85 13.51
CA PRO A 97 -10.82 -6.74 12.46
C PRO A 97 -11.91 -7.48 11.69
N GLN A 98 -12.97 -7.91 12.36
CA GLN A 98 -14.05 -8.69 11.76
C GLN A 98 -14.90 -7.87 10.77
N GLN A 99 -14.89 -6.55 10.88
CA GLN A 99 -15.60 -5.64 9.95
C GLN A 99 -14.80 -5.36 8.68
N VAL A 100 -13.54 -5.79 8.62
CA VAL A 100 -12.69 -5.54 7.46
C VAL A 100 -13.11 -6.45 6.31
N LYS A 101 -13.36 -5.84 5.16
CA LYS A 101 -13.64 -6.51 3.88
C LYS A 101 -12.35 -6.82 3.12
N SER A 102 -11.47 -5.84 3.02
CA SER A 102 -10.19 -6.00 2.32
C SER A 102 -9.14 -5.03 2.84
N ILE A 103 -7.88 -5.44 2.77
CA ILE A 103 -6.71 -4.60 3.04
C ILE A 103 -5.81 -4.64 1.83
N SER A 104 -5.30 -3.47 1.43
CA SER A 104 -4.31 -3.34 0.37
C SER A 104 -3.19 -2.43 0.83
N ILE A 105 -1.96 -2.76 0.47
CA ILE A 105 -0.79 -1.93 0.78
C ILE A 105 -0.22 -1.37 -0.51
N LEU A 106 -0.16 -0.05 -0.60
CA LEU A 106 0.54 0.68 -1.64
C LEU A 106 1.93 1.06 -1.16
N LYS A 107 2.94 0.68 -1.93
CA LYS A 107 4.31 1.13 -1.67
C LYS A 107 4.45 2.61 -2.00
N SER A 108 5.52 3.24 -1.51
CA SER A 108 5.78 4.67 -1.62
C SER A 108 5.42 5.28 -2.99
N LEU A 109 5.91 4.71 -4.08
CA LEU A 109 5.67 5.27 -5.42
C LEU A 109 4.17 5.26 -5.80
N SER A 110 3.50 4.13 -5.62
CA SER A 110 2.07 4.01 -5.91
C SER A 110 1.23 4.88 -5.00
N ALA A 111 1.60 4.94 -3.72
CA ALA A 111 0.91 5.75 -2.73
C ALA A 111 1.08 7.25 -3.02
N THR A 112 2.29 7.69 -3.38
CA THR A 112 2.55 9.09 -3.73
C THR A 112 1.82 9.50 -5.00
N ASN A 113 1.71 8.63 -5.99
CA ASN A 113 0.94 8.90 -7.21
C ASN A 113 -0.55 9.08 -6.90
N LYS A 114 -1.08 8.39 -5.91
CA LYS A 114 -2.50 8.44 -5.55
C LYS A 114 -2.84 9.55 -4.55
N TYR A 115 -2.00 9.75 -3.54
CA TYR A 115 -2.28 10.62 -2.40
C TYR A 115 -1.32 11.81 -2.28
N GLY A 116 -0.36 11.94 -3.20
CA GLY A 116 0.64 13.00 -3.14
C GLY A 116 1.73 12.77 -2.10
N GLY A 117 2.44 13.86 -1.77
CA GLY A 117 3.63 13.81 -0.93
C GLY A 117 3.43 13.33 0.52
N ILE A 118 2.19 13.34 1.03
CA ILE A 118 1.88 12.82 2.37
C ILE A 118 2.06 11.30 2.48
N ALA A 119 1.98 10.59 1.35
CA ALA A 119 2.06 9.14 1.29
C ALA A 119 3.45 8.60 0.93
N ARG A 120 4.51 9.36 1.19
CA ARG A 120 5.91 8.95 0.90
C ARG A 120 6.30 7.65 1.59
N GLY A 121 5.72 7.36 2.75
CA GLY A 121 5.93 6.11 3.49
C GLY A 121 5.10 4.93 2.99
N GLY A 122 4.27 5.16 1.99
CA GLY A 122 3.26 4.22 1.52
C GLY A 122 1.88 4.49 2.11
N ALA A 123 0.90 3.69 1.70
CA ALA A 123 -0.46 3.79 2.19
C ALA A 123 -1.06 2.40 2.46
N ILE A 124 -1.85 2.30 3.52
CA ILE A 124 -2.62 1.12 3.86
C ILE A 124 -4.09 1.45 3.65
N LEU A 125 -4.69 0.79 2.66
CA LEU A 125 -6.08 0.95 2.31
C LEU A 125 -6.91 -0.11 3.01
N ILE A 126 -7.89 0.31 3.76
CA ILE A 126 -8.79 -0.55 4.52
C ILE A 126 -10.21 -0.31 4.02
N LYS A 127 -10.84 -1.36 3.53
CA LYS A 127 -12.25 -1.33 3.16
C LYS A 127 -13.06 -2.13 4.16
N LEU A 128 -14.15 -1.54 4.64
CA LEU A 128 -15.05 -2.17 5.59
C LEU A 128 -16.19 -2.90 4.86
N LYS A 129 -16.76 -3.88 5.55
CA LYS A 129 -18.01 -4.52 5.13
C LYS A 129 -19.14 -3.52 5.32
N LYS A 130 -19.97 -3.38 4.33
CA LYS A 130 -21.23 -2.62 4.41
C LYS A 130 -22.34 -3.56 4.81
#